data_a2061e8e8292a47db8b8d5065099d163
#
_entry.id   a2061e8e8292a47db8b8d5065099d163
#
_cell.length_a   1.000
_cell.length_b   1.000
_cell.length_c   1.000
_cell.angle_alpha   90.00
_cell.angle_beta   90.00
_cell.angle_gamma   90.00
#
_symmetry.space_group_name_H-M   'P 1'
#
loop_
_entity.id
_entity.type
_entity.pdbx_description
1 polymer ?
#
loop_
_entity_poly.entity_id
_entity_poly.type
_entity_poly.pdbx_seq_one_letter_code
_entity_poly.pdbx_strand_id
1 'polypeptide(L)'
;MEAPAVRRADFLMTLAYATDLATGHSRDFALRSCVLGMRFADVAALDLDARRRIYHQALLRYIGCNADTHLLAAHWGDEITLRRELRHIDIGNRSEFVELLVRALKRKFAGAPPEELEEAVKRGLAEGPQVNIPVLSGHCEVAQRIAERIGLPEDIRESLGQIYERWDGKGLPRGLSGNAVKFPVRVVTMAQDAIALNDHHGFAPMKEMIAKRAGGGYEPELVDLFLTHVEKLLAGLDGPVDRETILALEPEPHSMDEEACEEAFLAIADMIDMRMPFTFGHSRAVASLAAAAAKHMGLPASDIRDVRRAAYTHDIGELTVPVSTWMRAGPLTERETDEAHLHPYHGERALASLGRDGKAVGGRDGAGLGG
;
A
#
# COMPACT_ATOMS: atom_id res chain seq x y z
N MET A 1 34.66 -2.86 9.66
CA MET A 1 33.65 -3.68 8.96
C MET A 1 32.77 -2.69 8.22
N GLU A 2 32.73 -2.76 6.90
CA GLU A 2 31.75 -2.01 6.12
C GLU A 2 30.36 -2.40 6.59
N ALA A 3 29.47 -1.42 6.76
CA ALA A 3 28.06 -1.69 7.02
C ALA A 3 27.51 -2.54 5.86
N PRO A 4 26.67 -3.53 6.13
CA PRO A 4 26.07 -4.32 5.05
C PRO A 4 25.31 -3.35 4.12
N ALA A 5 25.55 -3.47 2.81
CA ALA A 5 24.89 -2.66 1.81
C ALA A 5 23.37 -2.83 1.92
N VAL A 6 22.65 -1.71 2.01
CA VAL A 6 21.18 -1.72 2.05
C VAL A 6 20.65 -2.17 0.69
N ARG A 7 19.73 -3.11 0.67
CA ARG A 7 19.12 -3.60 -0.58
C ARG A 7 17.88 -2.78 -0.92
N ARG A 8 17.64 -2.55 -2.21
CA ARG A 8 16.40 -1.91 -2.67
C ARG A 8 15.17 -2.65 -2.17
N ALA A 9 15.21 -3.98 -2.13
CA ALA A 9 14.13 -4.81 -1.63
C ALA A 9 13.71 -4.47 -0.19
N ASP A 10 14.62 -4.01 0.68
CA ASP A 10 14.30 -3.59 2.04
C ASP A 10 13.39 -2.34 2.06
N PHE A 11 13.68 -1.38 1.20
CA PHE A 11 12.81 -0.21 1.01
C PHE A 11 11.46 -0.59 0.38
N LEU A 12 11.47 -1.51 -0.60
CA LEU A 12 10.22 -1.99 -1.22
C LEU A 12 9.32 -2.66 -0.18
N MET A 13 9.86 -3.48 0.72
CA MET A 13 9.10 -4.10 1.80
C MET A 13 8.58 -3.07 2.81
N THR A 14 9.36 -2.05 3.14
CA THR A 14 8.92 -0.95 4.01
C THR A 14 7.74 -0.20 3.40
N LEU A 15 7.85 0.16 2.13
CA LEU A 15 6.78 0.83 1.38
C LEU A 15 5.54 -0.06 1.26
N ALA A 16 5.72 -1.36 0.99
CA ALA A 16 4.64 -2.34 0.93
C ALA A 16 3.89 -2.42 2.26
N TYR A 17 4.62 -2.56 3.38
CA TYR A 17 4.02 -2.63 4.70
C TYR A 17 3.30 -1.34 5.08
N ALA A 18 3.91 -0.18 4.84
CA ALA A 18 3.29 1.12 5.08
C ALA A 18 1.99 1.28 4.28
N THR A 19 1.98 0.80 3.05
CA THR A 19 0.80 0.82 2.18
C THR A 19 -0.29 -0.15 2.66
N ASP A 20 0.08 -1.34 3.13
CA ASP A 20 -0.86 -2.29 3.73
C ASP A 20 -1.57 -1.66 4.93
N LEU A 21 -0.83 -0.97 5.81
CA LEU A 21 -1.39 -0.22 6.93
C LEU A 21 -2.39 0.85 6.46
N ALA A 22 -1.99 1.68 5.51
CA ALA A 22 -2.78 2.80 5.01
C ALA A 22 -4.05 2.38 4.26
N THR A 23 -4.10 1.16 3.77
CA THR A 23 -5.21 0.60 3.01
C THR A 23 -6.06 -0.40 3.80
N GLY A 24 -5.73 -0.60 5.07
CA GLY A 24 -6.46 -1.48 6.00
C GLY A 24 -6.33 -2.97 5.65
N HIS A 25 -5.25 -3.36 4.97
CA HIS A 25 -4.97 -4.76 4.70
C HIS A 25 -4.46 -5.50 5.93
N SER A 26 -4.57 -6.82 5.89
CA SER A 26 -3.89 -7.67 6.85
C SER A 26 -2.38 -7.47 6.78
N ARG A 27 -1.71 -7.75 7.89
CA ARG A 27 -0.25 -7.70 7.93
C ARG A 27 0.35 -8.59 6.84
N ASP A 28 1.40 -8.08 6.21
CA ASP A 28 2.16 -8.77 5.17
C ASP A 28 1.33 -9.12 3.91
N PHE A 29 0.23 -8.41 3.66
CA PHE A 29 -0.63 -8.66 2.50
C PHE A 29 0.14 -8.54 1.17
N ALA A 30 0.90 -7.46 0.99
CA ALA A 30 1.71 -7.25 -0.20
C ALA A 30 2.83 -8.30 -0.31
N LEU A 31 3.46 -8.68 0.82
CA LEU A 31 4.51 -9.72 0.84
C LEU A 31 3.94 -11.10 0.48
N ARG A 32 2.81 -11.49 1.06
CA ARG A 32 2.10 -12.72 0.72
C ARG A 32 1.69 -12.74 -0.75
N SER A 33 1.23 -11.62 -1.26
CA SER A 33 0.87 -11.45 -2.67
C SER A 33 2.08 -11.57 -3.60
N CYS A 34 3.24 -11.07 -3.17
CA CYS A 34 4.51 -11.24 -3.87
C CYS A 34 4.91 -12.71 -3.94
N VAL A 35 4.89 -13.43 -2.81
CA VAL A 35 5.17 -14.88 -2.79
C VAL A 35 4.23 -15.63 -3.72
N LEU A 36 2.92 -15.34 -3.66
CA LEU A 36 1.94 -15.98 -4.54
C LEU A 36 2.20 -15.68 -6.02
N GLY A 37 2.48 -14.42 -6.38
CA GLY A 37 2.82 -14.02 -7.73
C GLY A 37 4.09 -14.69 -8.26
N MET A 38 5.12 -14.84 -7.42
CA MET A 38 6.37 -15.51 -7.78
C MET A 38 6.19 -17.03 -7.93
N ARG A 39 5.41 -17.69 -7.08
CA ARG A 39 5.02 -19.08 -7.25
C ARG A 39 4.21 -19.32 -8.52
N PHE A 40 3.32 -18.36 -8.84
CA PHE A 40 2.59 -18.38 -10.11
C PHE A 40 3.56 -18.29 -11.30
N ALA A 41 4.57 -17.42 -11.22
CA ALA A 41 5.61 -17.31 -12.23
C ALA A 41 6.41 -18.60 -12.42
N ASP A 42 6.64 -19.37 -11.34
CA ASP A 42 7.27 -20.71 -11.41
C ASP A 42 6.39 -21.71 -12.15
N VAL A 43 5.09 -21.76 -11.80
CA VAL A 43 4.12 -22.68 -12.44
C VAL A 43 3.93 -22.35 -13.92
N ALA A 44 3.92 -21.07 -14.26
CA ALA A 44 3.80 -20.57 -15.63
C ALA A 44 5.13 -20.62 -16.42
N ALA A 45 6.23 -21.09 -15.80
CA ALA A 45 7.58 -21.13 -16.38
C ALA A 45 8.02 -19.79 -17.01
N LEU A 46 7.74 -18.67 -16.32
CA LEU A 46 8.04 -17.33 -16.82
C LEU A 46 9.55 -17.05 -16.77
N ASP A 47 10.00 -16.24 -17.73
CA ASP A 47 11.39 -15.78 -17.80
C ASP A 47 11.74 -14.79 -16.66
N LEU A 48 13.01 -14.47 -16.55
CA LEU A 48 13.53 -13.60 -15.50
C LEU A 48 12.93 -12.19 -15.53
N ASP A 49 12.69 -11.67 -16.71
CA ASP A 49 12.15 -10.33 -16.91
C ASP A 49 10.68 -10.22 -16.46
N ALA A 50 9.83 -11.19 -16.82
CA ALA A 50 8.46 -11.28 -16.34
C ALA A 50 8.42 -11.45 -14.80
N ARG A 51 9.29 -12.28 -14.23
CA ARG A 51 9.44 -12.48 -12.78
C ARG A 51 9.81 -11.18 -12.07
N ARG A 52 10.79 -10.44 -12.60
CA ARG A 52 11.20 -9.13 -12.08
C ARG A 52 10.02 -8.15 -12.04
N ARG A 53 9.25 -8.07 -13.11
CA ARG A 53 8.07 -7.19 -13.18
C ARG A 53 6.98 -7.60 -12.19
N ILE A 54 6.69 -8.90 -12.04
CA ILE A 54 5.70 -9.40 -11.07
C ILE A 54 6.14 -9.08 -9.64
N TYR A 55 7.41 -9.31 -9.29
CA TYR A 55 7.97 -9.03 -7.98
C TYR A 55 7.75 -7.57 -7.57
N HIS A 56 8.18 -6.61 -8.40
CA HIS A 56 8.03 -5.19 -8.11
C HIS A 56 6.55 -4.74 -8.12
N GLN A 57 5.76 -5.25 -9.07
CA GLN A 57 4.34 -4.94 -9.14
C GLN A 57 3.59 -5.38 -7.88
N ALA A 58 3.91 -6.56 -7.34
CA ALA A 58 3.26 -7.09 -6.15
C ALA A 58 3.56 -6.27 -4.89
N LEU A 59 4.82 -5.84 -4.71
CA LEU A 59 5.23 -5.05 -3.55
C LEU A 59 4.75 -3.60 -3.60
N LEU A 60 4.61 -3.01 -4.80
CA LEU A 60 4.39 -1.57 -4.96
C LEU A 60 2.99 -1.20 -5.49
N ARG A 61 2.10 -2.18 -5.73
CA ARG A 61 0.82 -1.92 -6.40
C ARG A 61 0.05 -0.72 -5.83
N TYR A 62 0.05 -0.54 -4.52
CA TYR A 62 -0.75 0.50 -3.86
C TYR A 62 0.05 1.67 -3.31
N ILE A 63 1.33 1.79 -3.70
CA ILE A 63 2.24 2.82 -3.18
C ILE A 63 1.72 4.24 -3.41
N GLY A 64 0.96 4.48 -4.48
CA GLY A 64 0.34 5.76 -4.77
C GLY A 64 -1.01 6.00 -4.08
N CYS A 65 -1.59 4.98 -3.43
CA CYS A 65 -2.94 5.08 -2.85
C CYS A 65 -3.03 6.03 -1.64
N ASN A 66 -1.91 6.51 -1.14
CA ASN A 66 -1.89 7.51 -0.06
C ASN A 66 -2.12 8.94 -0.55
N ALA A 67 -1.91 9.20 -1.84
CA ALA A 67 -2.17 10.50 -2.42
C ALA A 67 -3.68 10.84 -2.38
N ASP A 68 -3.98 12.11 -2.13
CA ASP A 68 -5.35 12.62 -2.15
C ASP A 68 -6.37 11.85 -1.29
N THR A 69 -5.88 11.08 -0.30
CA THR A 69 -6.73 10.29 0.61
C THR A 69 -7.78 11.15 1.31
N HIS A 70 -7.46 12.42 1.61
CA HIS A 70 -8.38 13.39 2.21
C HIS A 70 -9.62 13.66 1.34
N LEU A 71 -9.51 13.59 0.01
CA LEU A 71 -10.66 13.76 -0.90
C LEU A 71 -11.61 12.55 -0.80
N LEU A 72 -11.06 11.34 -0.73
CA LEU A 72 -11.86 10.13 -0.49
C LEU A 72 -12.53 10.17 0.88
N ALA A 73 -11.80 10.53 1.93
CA ALA A 73 -12.33 10.65 3.28
C ALA A 73 -13.42 11.74 3.37
N ALA A 74 -13.22 12.89 2.74
CA ALA A 74 -14.21 13.95 2.69
C ALA A 74 -15.50 13.52 1.98
N HIS A 75 -15.42 12.66 0.96
CA HIS A 75 -16.58 12.21 0.20
C HIS A 75 -17.23 10.96 0.82
N TRP A 76 -16.45 9.92 1.15
CA TRP A 76 -16.96 8.61 1.55
C TRP A 76 -16.89 8.33 3.06
N GLY A 77 -16.17 9.12 3.85
CA GLY A 77 -15.91 8.89 5.28
C GLY A 77 -14.63 8.07 5.51
N ASP A 78 -14.68 7.06 6.38
CA ASP A 78 -13.54 6.19 6.71
C ASP A 78 -13.02 5.45 5.46
N GLU A 79 -11.97 6.00 4.90
CA GLU A 79 -11.36 5.52 3.67
C GLU A 79 -10.61 4.20 3.85
N ILE A 80 -10.10 3.92 5.06
CA ILE A 80 -9.41 2.66 5.36
C ILE A 80 -10.42 1.51 5.33
N THR A 81 -11.56 1.68 6.01
CA THR A 81 -12.65 0.70 5.97
C THR A 81 -13.21 0.53 4.57
N LEU A 82 -13.40 1.62 3.81
CA LEU A 82 -13.87 1.56 2.43
C LEU A 82 -12.92 0.73 1.54
N ARG A 83 -11.61 1.00 1.61
CA ARG A 83 -10.60 0.29 0.83
C ARG A 83 -10.55 -1.20 1.19
N ARG A 84 -10.65 -1.53 2.48
CA ARG A 84 -10.71 -2.92 2.94
C ARG A 84 -11.91 -3.65 2.36
N GLU A 85 -13.10 -3.05 2.41
CA GLU A 85 -14.34 -3.66 1.89
C GLU A 85 -14.33 -3.80 0.35
N LEU A 86 -13.69 -2.88 -0.38
CA LEU A 86 -13.55 -2.95 -1.84
C LEU A 86 -12.86 -4.24 -2.33
N ARG A 87 -12.02 -4.87 -1.49
CA ARG A 87 -11.29 -6.11 -1.83
C ARG A 87 -12.17 -7.34 -1.87
N HIS A 88 -13.31 -7.30 -1.21
CA HIS A 88 -14.18 -8.48 -1.06
C HIS A 88 -15.27 -8.53 -2.13
N ILE A 89 -15.43 -7.47 -2.92
CA ILE A 89 -16.45 -7.37 -3.98
C ILE A 89 -15.83 -7.42 -5.38
N ASP A 90 -16.65 -7.71 -6.39
CA ASP A 90 -16.27 -7.46 -7.78
C ASP A 90 -16.63 -6.02 -8.15
N ILE A 91 -15.60 -5.16 -8.26
CA ILE A 91 -15.78 -3.74 -8.66
C ILE A 91 -16.46 -3.62 -10.04
N GLY A 92 -16.31 -4.62 -10.93
CA GLY A 92 -17.00 -4.69 -12.21
C GLY A 92 -18.50 -5.01 -12.08
N ASN A 93 -18.94 -5.51 -10.92
CA ASN A 93 -20.35 -5.71 -10.60
C ASN A 93 -20.93 -4.40 -10.02
N ARG A 94 -21.66 -3.67 -10.86
CA ARG A 94 -22.21 -2.35 -10.48
C ARG A 94 -23.10 -2.40 -9.24
N SER A 95 -23.86 -3.47 -9.02
CA SER A 95 -24.74 -3.59 -7.85
C SER A 95 -23.92 -3.70 -6.56
N GLU A 96 -22.97 -4.63 -6.50
CA GLU A 96 -22.09 -4.80 -5.34
C GLU A 96 -21.32 -3.51 -5.01
N PHE A 97 -20.82 -2.84 -6.06
CA PHE A 97 -20.09 -1.59 -5.89
C PHE A 97 -20.95 -0.46 -5.33
N VAL A 98 -22.17 -0.26 -5.88
CA VAL A 98 -23.11 0.75 -5.38
C VAL A 98 -23.54 0.45 -3.95
N GLU A 99 -23.85 -0.82 -3.62
CA GLU A 99 -24.20 -1.21 -2.25
C GLU A 99 -23.10 -0.90 -1.25
N LEU A 100 -21.84 -1.13 -1.62
CA LEU A 100 -20.69 -0.78 -0.79
C LEU A 100 -20.60 0.73 -0.55
N LEU A 101 -20.74 1.55 -1.59
CA LEU A 101 -20.72 3.00 -1.47
C LEU A 101 -21.88 3.53 -0.61
N VAL A 102 -23.07 2.95 -0.75
CA VAL A 102 -24.21 3.27 0.12
C VAL A 102 -23.92 2.91 1.59
N ARG A 103 -23.28 1.77 1.86
CA ARG A 103 -22.86 1.42 3.23
C ARG A 103 -21.84 2.43 3.79
N ALA A 104 -20.87 2.87 2.99
CA ALA A 104 -19.90 3.87 3.41
C ALA A 104 -20.58 5.20 3.77
N LEU A 105 -21.48 5.69 2.93
CA LEU A 105 -22.25 6.91 3.21
C LEU A 105 -23.15 6.78 4.43
N LYS A 106 -23.81 5.64 4.62
CA LYS A 106 -24.58 5.36 5.83
C LYS A 106 -23.73 5.40 7.11
N ARG A 107 -22.50 4.90 7.06
CA ARG A 107 -21.58 5.04 8.21
C ARG A 107 -21.15 6.48 8.44
N LYS A 108 -20.81 7.21 7.37
CA LYS A 108 -20.41 8.63 7.45
C LYS A 108 -21.50 9.51 8.07
N PHE A 109 -22.75 9.26 7.71
CA PHE A 109 -23.91 10.03 8.16
C PHE A 109 -24.70 9.30 9.27
N ALA A 110 -24.02 8.44 10.04
CA ALA A 110 -24.67 7.73 11.16
C ALA A 110 -25.21 8.72 12.20
N GLY A 111 -26.51 8.58 12.53
CA GLY A 111 -27.19 9.48 13.46
C GLY A 111 -27.85 10.71 12.80
N ALA A 112 -27.67 10.93 11.51
CA ALA A 112 -28.42 11.96 10.77
C ALA A 112 -29.90 11.58 10.62
N PRO A 113 -30.81 12.57 10.50
CA PRO A 113 -32.22 12.32 10.17
C PRO A 113 -32.37 11.52 8.87
N PRO A 114 -33.41 10.66 8.74
CA PRO A 114 -33.57 9.81 7.54
C PRO A 114 -33.59 10.58 6.22
N GLU A 115 -34.20 11.73 6.17
CA GLU A 115 -34.28 12.59 4.98
C GLU A 115 -32.91 13.13 4.59
N GLU A 116 -32.09 13.55 5.56
CA GLU A 116 -30.72 14.01 5.33
C GLU A 116 -29.82 12.88 4.84
N LEU A 117 -29.97 11.68 5.41
CA LEU A 117 -29.25 10.50 4.99
C LEU A 117 -29.59 10.11 3.53
N GLU A 118 -30.87 10.13 3.16
CA GLU A 118 -31.30 9.81 1.79
C GLU A 118 -30.72 10.81 0.78
N GLU A 119 -30.77 12.11 1.08
CA GLU A 119 -30.21 13.16 0.23
C GLU A 119 -28.67 13.04 0.14
N ALA A 120 -27.98 12.74 1.25
CA ALA A 120 -26.55 12.53 1.27
C ALA A 120 -26.13 11.31 0.40
N VAL A 121 -26.87 10.22 0.47
CA VAL A 121 -26.64 9.02 -0.36
C VAL A 121 -26.85 9.35 -1.84
N LYS A 122 -27.96 10.00 -2.18
CA LYS A 122 -28.26 10.38 -3.57
C LYS A 122 -27.19 11.28 -4.17
N ARG A 123 -26.82 12.35 -3.43
CA ARG A 123 -25.77 13.28 -3.83
C ARG A 123 -24.40 12.59 -3.92
N GLY A 124 -24.03 11.82 -2.91
CA GLY A 124 -22.74 11.13 -2.87
C GLY A 124 -22.53 10.16 -4.04
N LEU A 125 -23.58 9.42 -4.42
CA LEU A 125 -23.52 8.54 -5.59
C LEU A 125 -23.46 9.33 -6.92
N ALA A 126 -24.12 10.47 -7.02
CA ALA A 126 -24.10 11.31 -8.22
C ALA A 126 -22.74 11.99 -8.43
N GLU A 127 -22.07 12.41 -7.35
CA GLU A 127 -20.78 13.10 -7.37
C GLU A 127 -19.58 12.13 -7.36
N GLY A 128 -19.80 10.87 -6.94
CA GLY A 128 -18.75 9.87 -6.78
C GLY A 128 -17.78 9.74 -7.95
N PRO A 129 -18.23 9.64 -9.21
CA PRO A 129 -17.33 9.57 -10.36
C PRO A 129 -16.39 10.76 -10.51
N GLN A 130 -16.86 11.99 -10.21
CA GLN A 130 -16.07 13.22 -10.29
C GLN A 130 -14.95 13.25 -9.23
N VAL A 131 -15.14 12.56 -8.10
CA VAL A 131 -14.12 12.41 -7.05
C VAL A 131 -13.19 11.23 -7.34
N ASN A 132 -13.76 10.07 -7.63
CA ASN A 132 -12.98 8.83 -7.72
C ASN A 132 -12.04 8.79 -8.93
N ILE A 133 -12.48 9.24 -10.12
CA ILE A 133 -11.66 9.14 -11.33
C ILE A 133 -10.36 9.95 -11.23
N PRO A 134 -10.39 11.26 -10.85
CA PRO A 134 -9.17 12.01 -10.65
C PRO A 134 -8.25 11.44 -9.57
N VAL A 135 -8.80 11.01 -8.43
CA VAL A 135 -8.03 10.43 -7.32
C VAL A 135 -7.33 9.14 -7.77
N LEU A 136 -8.03 8.22 -8.44
CA LEU A 136 -7.43 6.98 -8.92
C LEU A 136 -6.37 7.23 -10.01
N SER A 137 -6.56 8.24 -10.86
CA SER A 137 -5.53 8.67 -11.83
C SER A 137 -4.30 9.21 -11.11
N GLY A 138 -4.49 10.08 -10.09
CA GLY A 138 -3.43 10.63 -9.26
C GLY A 138 -2.64 9.53 -8.54
N HIS A 139 -3.31 8.50 -8.02
CA HIS A 139 -2.65 7.33 -7.42
C HIS A 139 -1.67 6.67 -8.39
N CYS A 140 -2.06 6.47 -9.65
CA CYS A 140 -1.21 5.88 -10.67
C CYS A 140 0.01 6.76 -10.97
N GLU A 141 -0.17 8.07 -11.09
CA GLU A 141 0.92 9.01 -11.34
C GLU A 141 1.90 9.09 -10.16
N VAL A 142 1.40 9.14 -8.94
CA VAL A 142 2.23 9.14 -7.73
C VAL A 142 3.01 7.84 -7.60
N ALA A 143 2.39 6.69 -7.87
CA ALA A 143 3.08 5.40 -7.88
C ALA A 143 4.26 5.38 -8.86
N GLN A 144 4.07 5.90 -10.07
CA GLN A 144 5.12 6.00 -11.09
C GLN A 144 6.26 6.93 -10.65
N ARG A 145 5.95 8.10 -10.06
CA ARG A 145 6.95 9.06 -9.57
C ARG A 145 7.77 8.52 -8.40
N ILE A 146 7.12 7.84 -7.43
CA ILE A 146 7.85 7.21 -6.32
C ILE A 146 8.77 6.11 -6.86
N ALA A 147 8.27 5.26 -7.77
CA ALA A 147 9.05 4.20 -8.39
C ALA A 147 10.26 4.76 -9.19
N GLU A 148 10.12 5.90 -9.86
CA GLU A 148 11.22 6.59 -10.53
C GLU A 148 12.30 7.05 -9.55
N ARG A 149 11.90 7.66 -8.43
CA ARG A 149 12.83 8.15 -7.41
C ARG A 149 13.63 7.05 -6.71
N ILE A 150 13.06 5.87 -6.56
CA ILE A 150 13.77 4.70 -6.02
C ILE A 150 14.52 3.90 -7.11
N GLY A 151 14.66 4.48 -8.30
CA GLY A 151 15.48 3.95 -9.40
C GLY A 151 14.89 2.74 -10.10
N LEU A 152 13.55 2.59 -10.17
CA LEU A 152 12.92 1.51 -10.92
C LEU A 152 12.79 1.85 -12.42
N PRO A 153 13.02 0.87 -13.30
CA PRO A 153 12.97 1.07 -14.74
C PRO A 153 11.57 1.38 -15.27
N GLU A 154 11.49 1.93 -16.47
CA GLU A 154 10.27 2.46 -17.07
C GLU A 154 9.16 1.41 -17.21
N ASP A 155 9.48 0.20 -17.59
CA ASP A 155 8.52 -0.89 -17.77
C ASP A 155 7.77 -1.28 -16.48
N ILE A 156 8.44 -1.16 -15.32
CA ILE A 156 7.81 -1.32 -14.01
C ILE A 156 6.94 -0.10 -13.70
N ARG A 157 7.45 1.11 -13.94
CA ARG A 157 6.69 2.36 -13.74
C ARG A 157 5.40 2.37 -14.56
N GLU A 158 5.48 1.99 -15.85
CA GLU A 158 4.29 1.86 -16.70
C GLU A 158 3.25 0.88 -16.15
N SER A 159 3.68 -0.25 -15.60
CA SER A 159 2.74 -1.23 -15.01
C SER A 159 2.07 -0.70 -13.75
N LEU A 160 2.77 0.10 -12.93
CA LEU A 160 2.19 0.79 -11.78
C LEU A 160 1.14 1.83 -12.19
N GLY A 161 1.22 2.38 -13.40
CA GLY A 161 0.20 3.25 -13.99
C GLY A 161 -1.08 2.53 -14.44
N GLN A 162 -1.19 1.20 -14.25
CA GLN A 162 -2.33 0.40 -14.69
C GLN A 162 -2.99 -0.40 -13.55
N ILE A 163 -2.72 -0.10 -12.30
CA ILE A 163 -3.10 -0.92 -11.14
C ILE A 163 -4.61 -1.13 -10.97
N TYR A 164 -5.43 -0.28 -11.55
CA TYR A 164 -6.89 -0.36 -11.51
C TYR A 164 -7.51 -0.81 -12.84
N GLU A 165 -6.69 -1.12 -13.86
CA GLU A 165 -7.18 -1.67 -15.11
C GLU A 165 -7.64 -3.12 -14.95
N ARG A 166 -8.58 -3.54 -15.80
CA ARG A 166 -9.23 -4.85 -15.76
C ARG A 166 -9.18 -5.52 -17.12
N TRP A 167 -9.25 -6.84 -17.15
CA TRP A 167 -9.28 -7.60 -18.38
C TRP A 167 -10.46 -7.21 -19.30
N ASP A 168 -11.63 -6.93 -18.73
CA ASP A 168 -12.87 -6.59 -19.45
C ASP A 168 -12.97 -5.12 -19.91
N GLY A 169 -11.96 -4.29 -19.64
CA GLY A 169 -11.96 -2.87 -19.98
C GLY A 169 -12.82 -1.99 -19.10
N LYS A 170 -13.40 -2.52 -18.01
CA LYS A 170 -14.17 -1.74 -17.04
C LYS A 170 -13.31 -1.16 -15.93
N GLY A 171 -11.98 -1.22 -16.09
CA GLY A 171 -11.01 -0.63 -15.18
C GLY A 171 -10.83 0.87 -15.37
N LEU A 172 -9.97 1.47 -14.56
CA LEU A 172 -9.66 2.90 -14.55
C LEU A 172 -8.15 3.11 -14.55
N PRO A 173 -7.63 4.27 -14.97
CA PRO A 173 -8.36 5.44 -15.48
C PRO A 173 -8.61 5.38 -16.99
N ARG A 174 -7.98 4.46 -17.73
CA ARG A 174 -7.95 4.46 -19.20
C ARG A 174 -8.90 3.46 -19.84
N GLY A 175 -9.46 2.52 -19.07
CA GLY A 175 -10.32 1.47 -19.58
C GLY A 175 -9.60 0.50 -20.53
N LEU A 176 -8.34 0.19 -20.24
CA LEU A 176 -7.56 -0.79 -21.02
C LEU A 176 -8.14 -2.18 -20.86
N SER A 177 -8.14 -2.96 -21.94
CA SER A 177 -8.69 -4.32 -21.95
C SER A 177 -7.73 -5.35 -22.55
N GLY A 178 -7.92 -6.61 -22.17
CA GLY A 178 -7.15 -7.73 -22.70
C GLY A 178 -5.66 -7.52 -22.57
N ASN A 179 -4.91 -7.77 -23.63
CA ASN A 179 -3.45 -7.63 -23.67
C ASN A 179 -2.92 -6.18 -23.62
N ALA A 180 -3.79 -5.17 -23.69
CA ALA A 180 -3.39 -3.78 -23.42
C ALA A 180 -3.08 -3.55 -21.92
N VAL A 181 -3.65 -4.36 -21.03
CA VAL A 181 -3.27 -4.41 -19.62
C VAL A 181 -1.96 -5.17 -19.48
N LYS A 182 -0.95 -4.54 -18.90
CA LYS A 182 0.38 -5.16 -18.74
C LYS A 182 0.30 -6.49 -18.00
N PHE A 183 1.07 -7.48 -18.45
CA PHE A 183 1.04 -8.84 -17.91
C PHE A 183 1.22 -8.90 -16.37
N PRO A 184 2.21 -8.21 -15.75
CA PRO A 184 2.36 -8.24 -14.30
C PRO A 184 1.14 -7.69 -13.55
N VAL A 185 0.43 -6.72 -14.11
CA VAL A 185 -0.81 -6.20 -13.52
C VAL A 185 -1.88 -7.27 -13.48
N ARG A 186 -2.06 -8.03 -14.58
CA ARG A 186 -3.05 -9.11 -14.67
C ARG A 186 -2.79 -10.21 -13.64
N VAL A 187 -1.53 -10.66 -13.52
CA VAL A 187 -1.12 -11.69 -12.54
C VAL A 187 -1.29 -11.20 -11.11
N VAL A 188 -0.76 -10.02 -10.80
CA VAL A 188 -0.75 -9.48 -9.43
C VAL A 188 -2.15 -9.12 -8.95
N THR A 189 -3.02 -8.61 -9.85
CA THR A 189 -4.43 -8.35 -9.49
C THR A 189 -5.11 -9.61 -9.00
N MET A 190 -5.01 -10.70 -9.75
CA MET A 190 -5.59 -11.99 -9.35
C MET A 190 -4.95 -12.54 -8.07
N ALA A 191 -3.63 -12.47 -7.94
CA ALA A 191 -2.91 -12.97 -6.76
C ALA A 191 -3.35 -12.23 -5.48
N GLN A 192 -3.43 -10.91 -5.52
CA GLN A 192 -3.87 -10.11 -4.38
C GLN A 192 -5.32 -10.35 -4.01
N ASP A 193 -6.21 -10.41 -5.00
CA ASP A 193 -7.61 -10.71 -4.75
C ASP A 193 -7.77 -12.13 -4.18
N ALA A 194 -6.99 -13.11 -4.65
CA ALA A 194 -7.01 -14.46 -4.09
C ALA A 194 -6.62 -14.49 -2.61
N ILE A 195 -5.57 -13.75 -2.20
CA ILE A 195 -5.19 -13.60 -0.78
C ILE A 195 -6.33 -12.94 0.01
N ALA A 196 -6.85 -11.80 -0.46
CA ALA A 196 -7.91 -11.07 0.25
C ALA A 196 -9.20 -11.90 0.39
N LEU A 197 -9.61 -12.58 -0.67
CA LEU A 197 -10.80 -13.42 -0.66
C LEU A 197 -10.62 -14.67 0.21
N ASN A 198 -9.44 -15.28 0.20
CA ASN A 198 -9.13 -16.41 1.07
C ASN A 198 -9.15 -16.01 2.55
N ASP A 199 -8.56 -14.86 2.89
CA ASP A 199 -8.55 -14.34 4.26
C ASP A 199 -9.98 -14.06 4.78
N HIS A 200 -10.85 -13.57 3.92
CA HIS A 200 -12.19 -13.12 4.32
C HIS A 200 -13.26 -14.21 4.22
N HIS A 201 -13.23 -15.02 3.16
CA HIS A 201 -14.27 -15.98 2.85
C HIS A 201 -13.82 -17.44 3.00
N GLY A 202 -12.51 -17.69 3.10
CA GLY A 202 -11.92 -19.01 3.10
C GLY A 202 -11.69 -19.60 1.71
N PHE A 203 -11.02 -20.75 1.67
CA PHE A 203 -10.44 -21.34 0.46
C PHE A 203 -11.48 -21.71 -0.62
N ALA A 204 -12.58 -22.39 -0.25
CA ALA A 204 -13.56 -22.85 -1.25
C ALA A 204 -14.34 -21.68 -1.88
N PRO A 205 -14.89 -20.71 -1.13
CA PRO A 205 -15.54 -19.54 -1.73
C PRO A 205 -14.58 -18.69 -2.56
N MET A 206 -13.33 -18.52 -2.13
CA MET A 206 -12.32 -17.80 -2.91
C MET A 206 -12.16 -18.41 -4.30
N LYS A 207 -12.03 -19.73 -4.43
CA LYS A 207 -11.92 -20.42 -5.73
C LYS A 207 -13.11 -20.12 -6.64
N GLU A 208 -14.32 -20.20 -6.10
CA GLU A 208 -15.55 -19.92 -6.84
C GLU A 208 -15.60 -18.46 -7.32
N MET A 209 -15.20 -17.51 -6.46
CA MET A 209 -15.19 -16.08 -6.79
C MET A 209 -14.13 -15.78 -7.86
N ILE A 210 -12.94 -16.36 -7.77
CA ILE A 210 -11.89 -16.21 -8.80
C ILE A 210 -12.38 -16.80 -10.14
N ALA A 211 -12.95 -18.03 -10.15
CA ALA A 211 -13.50 -18.64 -11.36
C ALA A 211 -14.59 -17.77 -12.00
N LYS A 212 -15.52 -17.23 -11.20
CA LYS A 212 -16.61 -16.37 -11.67
C LYS A 212 -16.14 -15.08 -12.34
N ARG A 213 -14.95 -14.58 -11.98
CA ARG A 213 -14.38 -13.33 -12.51
C ARG A 213 -13.53 -13.54 -13.77
N ALA A 214 -13.39 -14.78 -14.26
CA ALA A 214 -12.71 -15.09 -15.53
C ALA A 214 -13.40 -14.39 -16.71
N GLY A 215 -12.64 -13.76 -17.60
CA GLY A 215 -13.14 -12.93 -18.69
C GLY A 215 -13.73 -11.57 -18.28
N GLY A 216 -13.90 -11.35 -16.97
CA GLY A 216 -14.25 -10.08 -16.37
C GLY A 216 -13.01 -9.38 -15.79
N GLY A 217 -12.82 -9.50 -14.48
CA GLY A 217 -11.65 -8.91 -13.80
C GLY A 217 -10.33 -9.54 -14.21
N TYR A 218 -10.33 -10.82 -14.59
CA TYR A 218 -9.12 -11.60 -14.84
C TYR A 218 -9.11 -12.24 -16.22
N GLU A 219 -7.91 -12.42 -16.75
CA GLU A 219 -7.64 -13.20 -17.96
C GLU A 219 -8.02 -14.68 -17.75
N PRO A 220 -8.85 -15.29 -18.63
CA PRO A 220 -9.31 -16.66 -18.44
C PRO A 220 -8.19 -17.70 -18.31
N GLU A 221 -7.16 -17.62 -19.14
CA GLU A 221 -6.04 -18.56 -19.14
C GLU A 221 -5.23 -18.50 -17.82
N LEU A 222 -5.08 -17.28 -17.25
CA LEU A 222 -4.44 -17.13 -15.91
C LEU A 222 -5.31 -17.74 -14.81
N VAL A 223 -6.63 -17.60 -14.90
CA VAL A 223 -7.56 -18.21 -13.93
C VAL A 223 -7.48 -19.74 -14.00
N ASP A 224 -7.51 -20.32 -15.20
CA ASP A 224 -7.41 -21.77 -15.36
C ASP A 224 -6.11 -22.33 -14.81
N LEU A 225 -4.97 -21.66 -15.09
CA LEU A 225 -3.67 -22.04 -14.56
C LEU A 225 -3.64 -21.92 -13.04
N PHE A 226 -4.15 -20.81 -12.48
CA PHE A 226 -4.22 -20.57 -11.04
C PHE A 226 -5.04 -21.67 -10.33
N LEU A 227 -6.26 -21.94 -10.81
CA LEU A 227 -7.15 -22.93 -10.18
C LEU A 227 -6.62 -24.34 -10.26
N THR A 228 -5.90 -24.68 -11.33
CA THR A 228 -5.24 -25.98 -11.48
C THR A 228 -4.17 -26.21 -10.40
N HIS A 229 -3.49 -25.16 -9.95
CA HIS A 229 -2.38 -25.23 -9.02
C HIS A 229 -2.64 -24.56 -7.66
N VAL A 230 -3.87 -24.16 -7.37
CA VAL A 230 -4.24 -23.27 -6.27
C VAL A 230 -3.76 -23.75 -4.90
N GLU A 231 -3.84 -25.05 -4.61
CA GLU A 231 -3.40 -25.62 -3.33
C GLU A 231 -1.88 -25.44 -3.13
N LYS A 232 -1.09 -25.72 -4.17
CA LYS A 232 0.36 -25.52 -4.16
C LYS A 232 0.71 -24.03 -4.05
N LEU A 233 -0.01 -23.18 -4.77
CA LEU A 233 0.22 -21.74 -4.83
C LEU A 233 0.00 -21.08 -3.47
N LEU A 234 -1.06 -21.45 -2.75
CA LEU A 234 -1.43 -20.87 -1.45
C LEU A 234 -0.82 -21.57 -0.24
N ALA A 235 -0.14 -22.71 -0.42
CA ALA A 235 0.42 -23.48 0.69
C ALA A 235 1.30 -22.61 1.62
N GLY A 236 0.95 -22.56 2.91
CA GLY A 236 1.72 -21.82 3.93
C GLY A 236 1.64 -20.29 3.82
N LEU A 237 0.68 -19.74 3.09
CA LEU A 237 0.46 -18.28 3.01
C LEU A 237 -0.59 -17.76 4.01
N ASP A 238 -1.04 -18.58 4.96
CA ASP A 238 -1.97 -18.14 6.02
C ASP A 238 -1.26 -17.36 7.15
N GLY A 239 0.07 -17.42 7.19
CA GLY A 239 0.92 -16.78 8.19
C GLY A 239 1.71 -15.58 7.67
N PRO A 240 2.51 -14.97 8.56
CA PRO A 240 3.41 -13.89 8.19
C PRO A 240 4.51 -14.39 7.25
N VAL A 241 4.96 -13.50 6.37
CA VAL A 241 6.10 -13.72 5.47
C VAL A 241 7.30 -12.97 6.03
N ASP A 242 8.41 -13.66 6.22
CA ASP A 242 9.63 -13.04 6.69
C ASP A 242 10.41 -12.32 5.57
N ARG A 243 11.30 -11.43 5.98
CA ARG A 243 12.17 -10.64 5.10
C ARG A 243 13.01 -11.53 4.19
N GLU A 244 13.58 -12.59 4.74
CA GLU A 244 14.49 -13.51 4.06
C GLU A 244 13.78 -14.21 2.89
N THR A 245 12.52 -14.58 3.07
CA THR A 245 11.69 -15.15 1.99
C THR A 245 11.57 -14.19 0.81
N ILE A 246 11.28 -12.91 1.05
CA ILE A 246 11.15 -11.91 -0.02
C ILE A 246 12.50 -11.64 -0.69
N LEU A 247 13.58 -11.55 0.07
CA LEU A 247 14.93 -11.38 -0.47
C LEU A 247 15.41 -12.59 -1.31
N ALA A 248 14.99 -13.80 -0.94
CA ALA A 248 15.30 -15.01 -1.72
C ALA A 248 14.51 -15.06 -3.05
N LEU A 249 13.36 -14.42 -3.13
CA LEU A 249 12.54 -14.34 -4.33
C LEU A 249 12.95 -13.21 -5.27
N GLU A 250 13.80 -12.26 -4.83
CA GLU A 250 14.22 -11.10 -5.65
C GLU A 250 15.00 -11.58 -6.89
N PRO A 251 14.47 -11.37 -8.12
CA PRO A 251 15.11 -11.91 -9.32
C PRO A 251 16.45 -11.25 -9.66
N GLU A 252 16.59 -9.96 -9.36
CA GLU A 252 17.81 -9.16 -9.60
C GLU A 252 18.14 -8.34 -8.35
N PRO A 253 18.93 -8.91 -7.41
CA PRO A 253 19.34 -8.21 -6.20
C PRO A 253 20.08 -6.90 -6.50
N HIS A 254 19.62 -5.80 -5.91
CA HIS A 254 20.21 -4.48 -6.12
C HIS A 254 20.58 -3.82 -4.80
N SER A 255 21.86 -3.52 -4.62
CA SER A 255 22.38 -2.72 -3.49
C SER A 255 22.30 -1.24 -3.81
N MET A 256 21.89 -0.46 -2.83
CA MET A 256 21.75 1.00 -2.95
C MET A 256 22.98 1.68 -2.35
N ASP A 257 23.46 2.68 -3.02
CA ASP A 257 24.46 3.61 -2.47
C ASP A 257 23.80 4.63 -1.53
N GLU A 258 24.61 5.49 -0.94
CA GLU A 258 24.16 6.48 0.06
C GLU A 258 23.14 7.48 -0.53
N GLU A 259 23.35 7.93 -1.76
CA GLU A 259 22.46 8.87 -2.45
C GLU A 259 21.12 8.23 -2.78
N ALA A 260 21.12 7.01 -3.30
CA ALA A 260 19.91 6.24 -3.57
C ALA A 260 19.12 5.95 -2.29
N CYS A 261 19.80 5.63 -1.17
CA CYS A 261 19.16 5.47 0.13
C CYS A 261 18.48 6.76 0.60
N GLU A 262 19.17 7.91 0.46
CA GLU A 262 18.61 9.20 0.86
C GLU A 262 17.34 9.53 0.06
N GLU A 263 17.37 9.32 -1.26
CA GLU A 263 16.19 9.50 -2.12
C GLU A 263 15.05 8.55 -1.77
N ALA A 264 15.33 7.31 -1.35
CA ALA A 264 14.31 6.38 -0.90
C ALA A 264 13.64 6.83 0.42
N PHE A 265 14.42 7.34 1.39
CA PHE A 265 13.87 7.92 2.62
C PHE A 265 13.02 9.17 2.34
N LEU A 266 13.47 10.03 1.43
CA LEU A 266 12.70 11.19 0.98
C LEU A 266 11.39 10.77 0.27
N ALA A 267 11.41 9.67 -0.48
CA ALA A 267 10.20 9.15 -1.12
C ALA A 267 9.19 8.62 -0.08
N ILE A 268 9.68 7.98 1.00
CA ILE A 268 8.83 7.57 2.13
C ILE A 268 8.23 8.79 2.82
N ALA A 269 9.04 9.82 3.13
CA ALA A 269 8.58 11.06 3.74
C ALA A 269 7.43 11.70 2.93
N ASP A 270 7.62 11.85 1.63
CA ASP A 270 6.60 12.43 0.74
C ASP A 270 5.34 11.56 0.68
N MET A 271 5.48 10.22 0.68
CA MET A 271 4.33 9.30 0.71
C MET A 271 3.49 9.46 1.99
N ILE A 272 4.13 9.69 3.13
CA ILE A 272 3.45 9.95 4.40
C ILE A 272 2.73 11.30 4.34
N ASP A 273 3.43 12.34 3.94
CA ASP A 273 2.95 13.72 3.96
C ASP A 273 1.81 13.99 2.95
N MET A 274 1.74 13.22 1.84
CA MET A 274 0.72 13.40 0.79
C MET A 274 -0.72 13.04 1.20
N ARG A 275 -0.94 12.43 2.35
CA ARG A 275 -2.29 12.04 2.79
C ARG A 275 -3.19 13.23 3.10
N MET A 276 -2.61 14.31 3.60
CA MET A 276 -3.33 15.49 4.08
C MET A 276 -2.66 16.78 3.57
N PRO A 277 -3.45 17.80 3.16
CA PRO A 277 -2.87 19.03 2.61
C PRO A 277 -1.97 19.80 3.57
N PHE A 278 -2.25 19.74 4.88
CA PHE A 278 -1.50 20.49 5.89
C PHE A 278 -0.21 19.79 6.35
N THR A 279 0.02 18.53 5.96
CA THR A 279 1.27 17.81 6.24
C THR A 279 2.29 17.89 5.10
N PHE A 280 1.96 18.52 3.97
CA PHE A 280 2.88 18.65 2.85
C PHE A 280 4.23 19.25 3.26
N GLY A 281 5.31 18.46 3.11
CA GLY A 281 6.67 18.86 3.43
C GLY A 281 7.01 18.85 4.93
N HIS A 282 6.09 18.37 5.80
CA HIS A 282 6.29 18.27 7.24
C HIS A 282 7.52 17.42 7.57
N SER A 283 7.55 16.16 7.12
CA SER A 283 8.66 15.24 7.41
C SER A 283 10.01 15.76 6.93
N ARG A 284 10.05 16.44 5.79
CA ARG A 284 11.28 17.11 5.29
C ARG A 284 11.72 18.25 6.19
N ALA A 285 10.80 19.08 6.65
CA ALA A 285 11.10 20.20 7.56
C ALA A 285 11.60 19.69 8.91
N VAL A 286 10.94 18.68 9.48
CA VAL A 286 11.37 18.04 10.73
C VAL A 286 12.76 17.44 10.58
N ALA A 287 13.04 16.72 9.48
CA ALA A 287 14.36 16.14 9.23
C ALA A 287 15.46 17.19 9.10
N SER A 288 15.17 18.31 8.44
CA SER A 288 16.11 19.43 8.34
C SER A 288 16.44 20.05 9.70
N LEU A 289 15.41 20.30 10.51
CA LEU A 289 15.57 20.87 11.86
C LEU A 289 16.29 19.90 12.80
N ALA A 290 15.95 18.62 12.79
CA ALA A 290 16.57 17.59 13.59
C ALA A 290 18.06 17.42 13.26
N ALA A 291 18.41 17.39 11.97
CA ALA A 291 19.80 17.33 11.52
C ALA A 291 20.60 18.60 11.92
N ALA A 292 19.98 19.78 11.83
CA ALA A 292 20.62 21.03 12.26
C ALA A 292 20.86 21.04 13.77
N ALA A 293 19.90 20.59 14.56
CA ALA A 293 20.05 20.45 16.02
C ALA A 293 21.14 19.45 16.38
N ALA A 294 21.16 18.27 15.76
CA ALA A 294 22.20 17.25 15.97
C ALA A 294 23.60 17.79 15.63
N LYS A 295 23.73 18.55 14.55
CA LYS A 295 24.97 19.23 14.19
C LYS A 295 25.38 20.29 15.21
N HIS A 296 24.44 21.09 15.71
CA HIS A 296 24.70 22.07 16.76
C HIS A 296 25.16 21.43 18.08
N MET A 297 24.66 20.24 18.39
CA MET A 297 25.08 19.44 19.55
C MET A 297 26.45 18.79 19.36
N GLY A 298 27.09 18.90 18.19
CA GLY A 298 28.39 18.33 17.89
C GLY A 298 28.39 16.81 17.63
N LEU A 299 27.25 16.24 17.23
CA LEU A 299 27.18 14.81 16.94
C LEU A 299 28.01 14.44 15.68
N PRO A 300 28.51 13.20 15.61
CA PRO A 300 29.21 12.69 14.44
C PRO A 300 28.32 12.73 13.18
N ALA A 301 28.92 12.79 12.00
CA ALA A 301 28.20 12.84 10.73
C ALA A 301 27.27 11.61 10.53
N SER A 302 27.66 10.43 11.01
CA SER A 302 26.81 9.24 11.03
C SER A 302 25.51 9.44 11.81
N ASP A 303 25.64 9.98 13.02
CA ASP A 303 24.48 10.18 13.91
C ASP A 303 23.56 11.31 13.37
N ILE A 304 24.14 12.37 12.77
CA ILE A 304 23.35 13.42 12.11
C ILE A 304 22.54 12.83 10.96
N ARG A 305 23.13 11.94 10.18
CA ARG A 305 22.44 11.22 9.09
C ARG A 305 21.31 10.35 9.63
N ASP A 306 21.58 9.58 10.68
CA ASP A 306 20.60 8.65 11.25
C ASP A 306 19.43 9.41 11.89
N VAL A 307 19.68 10.51 12.59
CA VAL A 307 18.64 11.43 13.09
C VAL A 307 17.80 11.99 11.96
N ARG A 308 18.42 12.40 10.85
CA ARG A 308 17.69 12.91 9.68
C ARG A 308 16.79 11.84 9.06
N ARG A 309 17.30 10.60 8.88
CA ARG A 309 16.51 9.47 8.34
C ARG A 309 15.37 9.08 9.26
N ALA A 310 15.61 9.06 10.59
CA ALA A 310 14.55 8.86 11.57
C ALA A 310 13.44 9.90 11.43
N ALA A 311 13.82 11.17 11.25
CA ALA A 311 12.87 12.26 11.09
C ALA A 311 12.08 12.19 9.78
N TYR A 312 12.61 11.63 8.68
CA TYR A 312 11.84 11.40 7.46
C TYR A 312 10.72 10.38 7.63
N THR A 313 10.86 9.46 8.59
CA THR A 313 9.96 8.30 8.72
C THR A 313 9.18 8.28 10.05
N HIS A 314 9.32 9.32 10.87
CA HIS A 314 8.77 9.31 12.24
C HIS A 314 7.24 9.11 12.30
N ASP A 315 6.53 9.63 11.30
CA ASP A 315 5.06 9.55 11.21
C ASP A 315 4.55 8.41 10.31
N ILE A 316 5.42 7.49 9.87
CA ILE A 316 4.97 6.38 9.01
C ILE A 316 3.85 5.54 9.65
N GLY A 317 3.82 5.45 10.96
CA GLY A 317 2.77 4.75 11.70
C GLY A 317 1.43 5.47 11.71
N GLU A 318 1.37 6.78 11.45
CA GLU A 318 0.11 7.53 11.31
C GLU A 318 -0.75 7.05 10.13
N LEU A 319 -0.15 6.31 9.21
CA LEU A 319 -0.86 5.69 8.09
C LEU A 319 -1.96 4.70 8.54
N THR A 320 -1.92 4.22 9.79
CA THR A 320 -2.97 3.35 10.36
C THR A 320 -4.23 4.09 10.79
N VAL A 321 -4.14 5.41 10.98
CA VAL A 321 -5.24 6.23 11.48
C VAL A 321 -6.00 6.84 10.29
N PRO A 322 -7.35 6.70 10.22
CA PRO A 322 -8.12 7.32 9.14
C PRO A 322 -7.88 8.82 9.03
N VAL A 323 -7.77 9.34 7.82
CA VAL A 323 -7.61 10.78 7.57
C VAL A 323 -8.79 11.57 8.12
N SER A 324 -10.00 10.99 8.10
CA SER A 324 -11.19 11.59 8.71
C SER A 324 -11.03 11.89 10.21
N THR A 325 -10.20 11.13 10.93
CA THR A 325 -9.86 11.38 12.34
C THR A 325 -8.99 12.63 12.46
N TRP A 326 -7.93 12.76 11.66
CA TRP A 326 -7.04 13.92 11.67
C TRP A 326 -7.70 15.21 11.17
N MET A 327 -8.67 15.11 10.25
CA MET A 327 -9.41 16.26 9.70
C MET A 327 -10.65 16.66 10.49
N ARG A 328 -10.91 16.00 11.60
CA ARG A 328 -12.07 16.32 12.44
C ARG A 328 -11.93 17.72 13.07
N ALA A 329 -13.00 18.49 13.04
CA ALA A 329 -13.11 19.70 13.84
C ALA A 329 -13.48 19.34 15.31
N GLY A 330 -12.62 19.67 16.25
CA GLY A 330 -12.83 19.43 17.68
C GLY A 330 -11.98 18.28 18.27
N PRO A 331 -12.18 17.94 19.55
CA PRO A 331 -11.38 16.92 20.24
C PRO A 331 -11.65 15.51 19.66
N LEU A 332 -10.61 14.70 19.66
CA LEU A 332 -10.72 13.27 19.37
C LEU A 332 -11.50 12.56 20.49
N THR A 333 -12.19 11.49 20.13
CA THR A 333 -12.75 10.55 21.12
C THR A 333 -11.61 9.77 21.80
N GLU A 334 -11.87 9.16 22.95
CA GLU A 334 -10.88 8.31 23.65
C GLU A 334 -10.32 7.23 22.71
N ARG A 335 -11.18 6.55 21.97
CA ARG A 335 -10.78 5.53 21.00
C ARG A 335 -9.86 6.09 19.91
N GLU A 336 -10.21 7.24 19.32
CA GLU A 336 -9.39 7.87 18.28
C GLU A 336 -8.04 8.34 18.84
N THR A 337 -8.04 8.79 20.08
CA THR A 337 -6.80 9.16 20.80
C THR A 337 -5.91 7.94 21.00
N ASP A 338 -6.47 6.82 21.45
CA ASP A 338 -5.74 5.57 21.62
C ASP A 338 -5.18 5.05 20.28
N GLU A 339 -5.98 5.08 19.23
CA GLU A 339 -5.55 4.70 17.87
C GLU A 339 -4.39 5.60 17.39
N ALA A 340 -4.49 6.92 17.60
CA ALA A 340 -3.41 7.86 17.25
C ALA A 340 -2.14 7.62 18.04
N HIS A 341 -2.24 7.32 19.34
CA HIS A 341 -1.08 7.05 20.21
C HIS A 341 -0.32 5.76 19.85
N LEU A 342 -0.93 4.86 19.09
CA LEU A 342 -0.26 3.64 18.61
C LEU A 342 0.66 3.86 17.39
N HIS A 343 0.70 5.07 16.80
CA HIS A 343 1.53 5.31 15.62
C HIS A 343 3.02 4.98 15.80
N PRO A 344 3.69 5.22 16.95
CA PRO A 344 5.10 4.85 17.09
C PRO A 344 5.32 3.33 17.04
N TYR A 345 4.40 2.56 17.63
CA TYR A 345 4.43 1.09 17.56
C TYR A 345 4.28 0.59 16.11
N HIS A 346 3.36 1.17 15.35
CA HIS A 346 3.19 0.83 13.94
C HIS A 346 4.38 1.29 13.09
N GLY A 347 4.97 2.44 13.42
CA GLY A 347 6.15 2.98 12.77
C GLY A 347 7.37 2.06 12.93
N GLU A 348 7.67 1.61 14.14
CA GLU A 348 8.74 0.65 14.39
C GLU A 348 8.58 -0.62 13.53
N ARG A 349 7.37 -1.16 13.48
CA ARG A 349 7.08 -2.37 12.71
C ARG A 349 7.20 -2.15 11.20
N ALA A 350 6.83 -0.99 10.69
CA ALA A 350 6.99 -0.64 9.29
C ALA A 350 8.45 -0.55 8.87
N LEU A 351 9.31 -0.06 9.77
CA LEU A 351 10.73 0.12 9.53
C LEU A 351 11.58 -1.12 9.81
N ALA A 352 11.01 -2.16 10.41
CA ALA A 352 11.74 -3.38 10.78
C ALA A 352 12.40 -4.09 9.58
N SER A 353 11.86 -3.95 8.37
CA SER A 353 12.44 -4.51 7.14
C SER A 353 13.74 -3.84 6.70
N LEU A 354 14.02 -2.61 7.14
CA LEU A 354 15.29 -1.92 6.87
C LEU A 354 16.48 -2.49 7.67
N GLY A 355 16.26 -3.53 8.50
CA GLY A 355 17.31 -4.21 9.24
C GLY A 355 17.95 -3.35 10.34
N ARG A 356 19.30 -3.42 10.49
CA ARG A 356 20.03 -2.63 11.49
C ARG A 356 19.91 -1.13 11.25
N ASP A 357 19.83 -0.71 9.99
CA ASP A 357 19.64 0.70 9.64
C ASP A 357 18.23 1.19 9.99
N GLY A 358 17.22 0.31 9.93
CA GLY A 358 15.86 0.58 10.46
C GLY A 358 15.82 0.65 11.99
N LYS A 359 16.64 -0.13 12.71
CA LYS A 359 16.76 -0.03 14.18
C LYS A 359 17.47 1.23 14.64
N ALA A 360 18.40 1.76 13.85
CA ALA A 360 18.99 3.06 14.12
C ALA A 360 17.96 4.21 13.97
N VAL A 361 16.90 3.97 13.15
CA VAL A 361 15.80 4.91 12.93
C VAL A 361 14.68 4.72 13.99
N GLY A 362 14.52 3.52 14.55
CA GLY A 362 13.43 3.15 15.49
C GLY A 362 13.73 3.30 16.98
N GLY A 363 14.72 4.13 17.40
CA GLY A 363 15.02 4.39 18.81
C GLY A 363 15.64 3.17 19.53
N ARG A 364 16.61 3.43 20.38
CA ARG A 364 17.20 2.42 21.29
C ARG A 364 16.10 1.81 22.14
N ASP A 365 16.09 0.48 22.20
CA ASP A 365 15.25 -0.29 23.11
C ASP A 365 15.09 0.47 24.45
N GLY A 366 13.85 0.60 24.91
CA GLY A 366 13.52 1.24 26.19
C GLY A 366 14.12 0.52 27.39
N ALA A 367 15.44 0.52 27.50
CA ALA A 367 16.18 0.09 28.66
C ALA A 367 16.49 1.31 29.53
N GLY A 368 15.66 1.53 30.54
CA GLY A 368 16.05 2.25 31.74
C GLY A 368 15.54 3.69 31.87
N LEU A 369 14.26 3.87 32.12
CA LEU A 369 13.81 4.90 33.08
C LEU A 369 13.15 4.20 34.27
N GLY A 370 13.98 3.53 35.06
CA GLY A 370 13.68 3.12 36.40
C GLY A 370 14.69 3.83 37.31
N GLY A 371 14.22 4.88 38.00
CA GLY A 371 15.00 5.64 38.97
C GLY A 371 14.29 6.93 39.29
#